data_50d26125ca6b10a6417156c6351b2c0b
#
_entry.id   50d26125ca6b10a6417156c6351b2c0b
#
_cell.length_a   1.000
_cell.length_b   1.000
_cell.length_c   1.000
_cell.angle_alpha   90.00
_cell.angle_beta   90.00
_cell.angle_gamma   90.00
#
_symmetry.space_group_name_H-M   'P 1'
#
loop_
_entity.id
_entity.type
_entity.pdbx_description
1 polymer ?
#
loop_
_entity_poly.entity_id
_entity_poly.type
_entity_poly.pdbx_seq_one_letter_code
_entity_poly.pdbx_strand_id
1 'polypeptide(L)'
;LVDLLLIFKVHQPYRLRENFFWERSMFKRKTKGELFDFYFDNSKNKEIFDRAAKKCYFPANGILFDLIDRFKRERKKVKVSFSISGVFLEQCESFSADLLESFKQLSATGCVEFLDQPYYHSLAGLYPVRDEFMAQVRMHRELMKDLFHSEPVAFENTELLYNNAIARVVDKMGYGAIFTEGIDRILKGRSPNYVYKAKGCDRLRVLLRNFKLTDDVAFRFSVRSWSDWPLTADKYADWLASTQGECVTIFPDYETFGEHHWPETGIHDFLKNLPLEIFKHENLSMSTPSEVLSKHRSTGEIDVEELGGTVSWADINRDTSGWLGNTMQWAYYT
;
A
#
# COMPACT_ATOMS: atom_id res chain seq x y z
N LEU A 1 3.75 -11.40 22.26
CA LEU A 1 4.06 -10.12 21.61
C LEU A 1 3.49 -10.14 20.21
N VAL A 2 2.66 -9.17 19.86
CA VAL A 2 2.09 -9.02 18.51
C VAL A 2 2.84 -7.89 17.79
N ASP A 3 3.39 -8.19 16.63
CA ASP A 3 4.06 -7.21 15.78
C ASP A 3 3.02 -6.48 14.91
N LEU A 4 2.89 -5.17 15.08
CA LEU A 4 2.04 -4.33 14.24
C LEU A 4 2.85 -3.88 13.01
N LEU A 5 2.37 -4.21 11.84
CA LEU A 5 2.80 -3.67 10.56
C LEU A 5 1.87 -2.51 10.20
N LEU A 6 2.35 -1.29 10.28
CA LEU A 6 1.66 -0.10 9.80
C LEU A 6 2.25 0.28 8.44
N ILE A 7 1.49 0.03 7.39
CA ILE A 7 1.94 0.18 6.01
C ILE A 7 1.05 1.20 5.32
N PHE A 8 1.63 2.09 4.55
CA PHE A 8 0.91 3.12 3.81
C PHE A 8 1.11 2.93 2.30
N LYS A 9 0.01 2.82 1.57
CA LYS A 9 0.03 2.86 0.12
C LYS A 9 -0.04 4.31 -0.34
N VAL A 10 0.88 4.70 -1.22
CA VAL A 10 0.98 6.05 -1.75
C VAL A 10 0.91 6.00 -3.27
N HIS A 11 -0.18 6.51 -3.83
CA HIS A 11 -0.37 6.53 -5.27
C HIS A 11 -1.24 7.69 -5.73
N GLN A 12 -0.79 8.39 -6.77
CA GLN A 12 -1.59 9.34 -7.53
C GLN A 12 -1.47 9.00 -9.02
N PRO A 13 -2.58 8.66 -9.70
CA PRO A 13 -2.53 8.38 -11.13
C PRO A 13 -2.34 9.65 -11.95
N TYR A 14 -1.75 9.52 -13.13
CA TYR A 14 -1.90 10.54 -14.16
C TYR A 14 -3.29 10.46 -14.77
N ARG A 15 -4.03 11.56 -14.75
CA ARG A 15 -5.39 11.67 -15.28
C ARG A 15 -5.34 12.01 -16.75
N LEU A 16 -6.14 11.31 -17.53
CA LEU A 16 -6.27 11.53 -18.96
C LEU A 16 -7.05 12.84 -19.23
N ARG A 17 -6.71 13.50 -20.32
CA ARG A 17 -7.54 14.59 -20.86
C ARG A 17 -8.88 14.05 -21.34
N GLU A 18 -9.96 14.77 -21.05
CA GLU A 18 -11.31 14.34 -21.43
C GLU A 18 -11.49 14.17 -22.95
N ASN A 19 -10.80 15.02 -23.74
CA ASN A 19 -10.97 15.08 -25.20
C ASN A 19 -9.90 14.32 -25.99
N PHE A 20 -8.91 13.68 -25.37
CA PHE A 20 -7.81 13.03 -26.10
C PHE A 20 -8.29 11.99 -27.12
N PHE A 21 -9.39 11.31 -26.83
CA PHE A 21 -9.95 10.26 -27.66
C PHE A 21 -10.48 10.80 -29.02
N TRP A 22 -11.05 12.00 -29.02
CA TRP A 22 -11.62 12.63 -30.19
C TRP A 22 -10.58 13.32 -31.08
N GLU A 23 -9.42 13.62 -30.52
CA GLU A 23 -8.32 14.29 -31.21
C GLU A 23 -7.32 13.31 -31.87
N ARG A 24 -7.71 12.05 -32.06
CA ARG A 24 -6.84 10.99 -32.62
C ARG A 24 -6.14 11.35 -33.93
N SER A 25 -6.72 12.20 -34.77
CA SER A 25 -6.11 12.67 -36.02
C SER A 25 -4.84 13.51 -35.76
N MET A 26 -4.72 14.14 -34.60
CA MET A 26 -3.56 14.92 -34.19
C MET A 26 -2.40 14.06 -33.69
N PHE A 27 -2.65 12.80 -33.32
CA PHE A 27 -1.68 11.87 -32.77
C PHE A 27 -0.45 11.65 -33.69
N LYS A 28 -0.67 11.46 -34.99
CA LYS A 28 0.39 11.20 -35.96
C LYS A 28 1.36 12.37 -36.20
N ARG A 29 1.04 13.54 -35.66
CA ARG A 29 1.82 14.78 -35.81
C ARG A 29 2.60 15.17 -34.57
N LYS A 30 2.53 14.36 -33.49
CA LYS A 30 3.15 14.68 -32.21
C LYS A 30 4.53 14.03 -32.09
N THR A 31 5.47 14.77 -31.54
CA THR A 31 6.75 14.23 -31.10
C THR A 31 6.56 13.39 -29.82
N LYS A 32 7.55 12.56 -29.48
CA LYS A 32 7.47 11.70 -28.29
C LYS A 32 7.27 12.51 -26.98
N GLY A 33 7.87 13.71 -26.87
CA GLY A 33 7.70 14.60 -25.72
C GLY A 33 6.30 15.23 -25.63
N GLU A 34 5.71 15.55 -26.80
CA GLU A 34 4.36 16.13 -26.85
C GLU A 34 3.24 15.11 -26.59
N LEU A 35 3.55 13.80 -26.68
CA LEU A 35 2.56 12.75 -26.44
C LEU A 35 2.09 12.73 -24.99
N PHE A 36 2.96 12.99 -24.04
CA PHE A 36 2.58 13.03 -22.63
C PHE A 36 1.52 14.11 -22.38
N ASP A 37 1.77 15.33 -22.82
CA ASP A 37 0.83 16.46 -22.69
C ASP A 37 -0.43 16.30 -23.52
N PHE A 38 -0.38 15.48 -24.57
CA PHE A 38 -1.55 15.14 -25.38
C PHE A 38 -2.50 14.19 -24.62
N TYR A 39 -1.96 13.19 -23.93
CA TYR A 39 -2.76 12.22 -23.21
C TYR A 39 -3.18 12.68 -21.83
N PHE A 40 -2.28 13.32 -21.09
CA PHE A 40 -2.48 13.61 -19.68
C PHE A 40 -2.80 15.09 -19.44
N ASP A 41 -3.68 15.33 -18.47
CA ASP A 41 -4.02 16.68 -18.01
C ASP A 41 -3.08 17.12 -16.88
N ASN A 42 -1.94 17.70 -17.26
CA ASN A 42 -0.91 18.13 -16.30
C ASN A 42 -1.43 19.19 -15.32
N SER A 43 -2.33 20.07 -15.75
CA SER A 43 -2.90 21.09 -14.85
C SER A 43 -3.73 20.45 -13.74
N LYS A 44 -4.62 19.54 -14.13
CA LYS A 44 -5.46 18.78 -13.18
C LYS A 44 -4.64 17.85 -12.29
N ASN A 45 -3.61 17.20 -12.85
CA ASN A 45 -2.70 16.38 -12.08
C ASN A 45 -1.99 17.18 -11.01
N LYS A 46 -1.43 18.34 -11.37
CA LYS A 46 -0.75 19.24 -10.43
C LYS A 46 -1.69 19.77 -9.35
N GLU A 47 -2.88 20.23 -9.72
CA GLU A 47 -3.89 20.74 -8.77
C GLU A 47 -4.23 19.71 -7.69
N ILE A 48 -4.52 18.46 -8.12
CA ILE A 48 -4.88 17.38 -7.19
C ILE A 48 -3.68 16.97 -6.35
N PHE A 49 -2.50 16.88 -6.97
CA PHE A 49 -1.26 16.55 -6.28
C PHE A 49 -0.94 17.59 -5.19
N ASP A 50 -0.97 18.89 -5.51
CA ASP A 50 -0.70 19.97 -4.56
C ASP A 50 -1.70 19.95 -3.38
N ARG A 51 -2.97 19.66 -3.66
CA ARG A 51 -4.00 19.55 -2.63
C ARG A 51 -3.70 18.38 -1.68
N ALA A 52 -3.41 17.19 -2.23
CA ALA A 52 -3.09 16.01 -1.45
C ALA A 52 -1.77 16.19 -0.68
N ALA A 53 -0.76 16.79 -1.31
CA ALA A 53 0.51 17.08 -0.66
C ALA A 53 0.32 17.98 0.57
N LYS A 54 -0.46 19.05 0.42
CA LYS A 54 -0.72 20.01 1.51
C LYS A 54 -1.58 19.43 2.64
N LYS A 55 -2.61 18.66 2.30
CA LYS A 55 -3.58 18.16 3.30
C LYS A 55 -3.17 16.85 3.95
N CYS A 56 -2.42 16.01 3.22
CA CYS A 56 -2.07 14.66 3.65
C CYS A 56 -0.56 14.48 3.77
N TYR A 57 0.18 14.46 2.66
CA TYR A 57 1.54 13.92 2.66
C TYR A 57 2.52 14.71 3.54
N PHE A 58 2.59 16.03 3.43
CA PHE A 58 3.47 16.83 4.28
C PHE A 58 3.10 16.74 5.76
N PRO A 59 1.84 16.94 6.18
CA PRO A 59 1.46 16.80 7.58
C PRO A 59 1.74 15.40 8.13
N ALA A 60 1.39 14.36 7.39
CA ALA A 60 1.58 12.98 7.86
C ALA A 60 3.07 12.61 7.92
N ASN A 61 3.90 12.98 6.93
CA ASN A 61 5.35 12.79 6.97
C ASN A 61 5.98 13.52 8.16
N GLY A 62 5.57 14.76 8.43
CA GLY A 62 6.02 15.51 9.60
C GLY A 62 5.69 14.82 10.91
N ILE A 63 4.44 14.36 11.07
CA ILE A 63 4.01 13.62 12.26
C ILE A 63 4.84 12.34 12.44
N LEU A 64 5.03 11.56 11.38
CA LEU A 64 5.82 10.33 11.46
C LEU A 64 7.28 10.60 11.78
N PHE A 65 7.88 11.63 11.17
CA PHE A 65 9.26 12.03 11.44
C PHE A 65 9.46 12.42 12.91
N ASP A 66 8.58 13.26 13.45
CA ASP A 66 8.62 13.69 14.85
C ASP A 66 8.47 12.52 15.82
N LEU A 67 7.57 11.58 15.50
CA LEU A 67 7.38 10.37 16.31
C LEU A 67 8.60 9.46 16.26
N ILE A 68 9.17 9.23 15.09
CA ILE A 68 10.38 8.41 14.93
C ILE A 68 11.55 9.05 15.70
N ASP A 69 11.76 10.37 15.55
CA ASP A 69 12.82 11.08 16.26
C ASP A 69 12.63 11.02 17.78
N ARG A 70 11.41 11.23 18.27
CA ARG A 70 11.06 11.14 19.68
C ARG A 70 11.41 9.77 20.28
N PHE A 71 11.12 8.67 19.55
CA PHE A 71 11.31 7.31 20.02
C PHE A 71 12.64 6.66 19.60
N LYS A 72 13.52 7.38 18.93
CA LYS A 72 14.77 6.81 18.38
C LYS A 72 15.69 6.16 19.40
N ARG A 73 15.67 6.65 20.65
CA ARG A 73 16.48 6.13 21.76
C ARG A 73 15.74 5.19 22.68
N GLU A 74 14.42 5.05 22.48
CA GLU A 74 13.58 4.22 23.31
C GLU A 74 13.70 2.73 22.92
N ARG A 75 13.31 1.85 23.86
CA ARG A 75 13.27 0.39 23.60
C ARG A 75 12.25 0.04 22.52
N LYS A 76 11.07 0.65 22.57
CA LYS A 76 10.04 0.54 21.54
C LYS A 76 10.22 1.68 20.55
N LYS A 77 10.31 1.35 19.26
CA LYS A 77 10.52 2.31 18.19
C LYS A 77 9.29 2.41 17.30
N VAL A 78 8.99 3.61 16.86
CA VAL A 78 8.00 3.81 15.81
C VAL A 78 8.62 3.33 14.49
N LYS A 79 7.95 2.37 13.85
CA LYS A 79 8.35 1.81 12.57
C LYS A 79 7.15 1.77 11.65
N VAL A 80 7.36 2.14 10.41
CA VAL A 80 6.33 2.13 9.38
C VAL A 80 6.88 1.59 8.07
N SER A 81 6.00 1.26 7.15
CA SER A 81 6.41 0.88 5.81
C SER A 81 5.59 1.63 4.77
N PHE A 82 6.18 1.83 3.60
CA PHE A 82 5.52 2.48 2.49
C PHE A 82 5.55 1.62 1.24
N SER A 83 4.44 1.58 0.53
CA SER A 83 4.35 1.16 -0.86
C SER A 83 4.07 2.39 -1.70
N ILE A 84 5.08 2.92 -2.38
CA ILE A 84 5.00 4.17 -3.14
C ILE A 84 5.15 3.86 -4.62
N SER A 85 4.16 4.20 -5.45
CA SER A 85 4.25 3.92 -6.89
C SER A 85 5.28 4.80 -7.60
N GLY A 86 5.90 4.28 -8.66
CA GLY A 86 6.83 5.04 -9.50
C GLY A 86 6.20 6.29 -10.09
N VAL A 87 4.95 6.19 -10.52
CA VAL A 87 4.15 7.32 -11.03
C VAL A 87 3.99 8.45 -10.01
N PHE A 88 3.82 8.11 -8.74
CA PHE A 88 3.77 9.14 -7.68
C PHE A 88 5.12 9.82 -7.49
N LEU A 89 6.20 9.05 -7.52
CA LEU A 89 7.57 9.59 -7.38
C LEU A 89 7.93 10.51 -8.56
N GLU A 90 7.54 10.16 -9.80
CA GLU A 90 7.67 11.06 -10.96
C GLU A 90 6.92 12.38 -10.76
N GLN A 91 5.72 12.32 -10.18
CA GLN A 91 4.95 13.53 -9.86
C GLN A 91 5.61 14.34 -8.74
N CYS A 92 6.23 13.70 -7.74
CA CYS A 92 7.03 14.41 -6.74
C CYS A 92 8.19 15.17 -7.38
N GLU A 93 8.96 14.51 -8.26
CA GLU A 93 10.06 15.15 -8.98
C GLU A 93 9.59 16.33 -9.83
N SER A 94 8.43 16.21 -10.47
CA SER A 94 7.89 17.23 -11.38
C SER A 94 7.20 18.38 -10.66
N PHE A 95 6.51 18.14 -9.54
CA PHE A 95 5.60 19.09 -8.91
C PHE A 95 6.06 19.56 -7.53
N SER A 96 6.80 18.74 -6.78
CA SER A 96 7.21 19.05 -5.40
C SER A 96 8.41 18.23 -4.95
N ALA A 97 9.62 18.69 -5.33
CA ALA A 97 10.86 18.05 -4.90
C ALA A 97 11.01 17.99 -3.36
N ASP A 98 10.44 18.99 -2.65
CA ASP A 98 10.42 19.01 -1.18
C ASP A 98 9.64 17.84 -0.58
N LEU A 99 8.57 17.40 -1.25
CA LEU A 99 7.82 16.23 -0.81
C LEU A 99 8.65 14.95 -0.96
N LEU A 100 9.35 14.78 -2.09
CA LEU A 100 10.28 13.67 -2.28
C LEU A 100 11.36 13.68 -1.20
N GLU A 101 11.92 14.86 -0.90
CA GLU A 101 12.94 15.02 0.13
C GLU A 101 12.39 14.61 1.52
N SER A 102 11.15 14.91 1.83
CA SER A 102 10.52 14.49 3.11
C SER A 102 10.44 12.96 3.25
N PHE A 103 10.16 12.23 2.16
CA PHE A 103 10.22 10.76 2.15
C PHE A 103 11.66 10.23 2.29
N LYS A 104 12.65 10.91 1.67
CA LYS A 104 14.07 10.56 1.85
C LYS A 104 14.53 10.75 3.29
N GLN A 105 14.08 11.82 3.96
CA GLN A 105 14.37 12.05 5.39
C GLN A 105 13.76 10.94 6.26
N LEU A 106 12.53 10.51 6.00
CA LEU A 106 11.92 9.37 6.67
C LEU A 106 12.74 8.10 6.44
N SER A 107 13.16 7.81 5.20
CA SER A 107 14.02 6.67 4.87
C SER A 107 15.33 6.68 5.68
N ALA A 108 15.98 7.84 5.76
CA ALA A 108 17.27 8.01 6.44
C ALA A 108 17.19 7.74 7.96
N THR A 109 16.01 7.69 8.55
CA THR A 109 15.84 7.37 9.99
C THR A 109 16.17 5.91 10.32
N GLY A 110 16.17 5.01 9.34
CA GLY A 110 16.32 3.57 9.53
C GLY A 110 15.11 2.89 10.20
N CYS A 111 13.99 3.61 10.34
CA CYS A 111 12.73 3.11 10.92
C CYS A 111 11.63 2.92 9.85
N VAL A 112 11.98 3.10 8.59
CA VAL A 112 11.07 2.98 7.45
C VAL A 112 11.55 1.86 6.53
N GLU A 113 10.65 0.97 6.12
CA GLU A 113 10.89 -0.04 5.10
C GLU A 113 9.98 0.22 3.90
N PHE A 114 10.54 0.15 2.69
CA PHE A 114 9.75 0.28 1.47
C PHE A 114 9.38 -1.09 0.91
N LEU A 115 8.19 -1.17 0.34
CA LEU A 115 7.72 -2.30 -0.45
C LEU A 115 8.00 -2.03 -1.93
N ASP A 116 8.24 -3.11 -2.67
CA ASP A 116 8.25 -3.06 -4.12
C ASP A 116 6.84 -3.28 -4.69
N GLN A 117 6.57 -2.72 -5.87
CA GLN A 117 5.29 -2.85 -6.56
C GLN A 117 5.45 -2.67 -8.09
N PRO A 118 4.41 -2.90 -8.91
CA PRO A 118 4.44 -2.50 -10.32
C PRO A 118 4.59 -0.97 -10.45
N TYR A 119 5.57 -0.50 -11.23
CA TYR A 119 5.95 0.91 -11.36
C TYR A 119 4.77 1.85 -11.62
N TYR A 120 3.92 1.48 -12.59
CA TYR A 120 2.77 2.27 -13.01
C TYR A 120 1.49 1.99 -12.21
N HIS A 121 1.58 1.17 -11.16
CA HIS A 121 0.40 0.72 -10.42
C HIS A 121 -0.65 0.10 -11.36
N SER A 122 -0.19 -0.68 -12.31
CA SER A 122 -1.00 -1.25 -13.39
C SER A 122 -1.53 -2.65 -13.05
N LEU A 123 -2.56 -3.07 -13.78
CA LEU A 123 -3.11 -4.43 -13.70
C LEU A 123 -2.28 -5.48 -14.47
N ALA A 124 -1.03 -5.18 -14.82
CA ALA A 124 -0.16 -6.07 -15.60
C ALA A 124 0.01 -7.46 -14.95
N GLY A 125 -0.10 -7.54 -13.62
CA GLY A 125 -0.09 -8.81 -12.88
C GLY A 125 -1.28 -9.74 -13.16
N LEU A 126 -2.35 -9.31 -13.82
CA LEU A 126 -3.49 -10.15 -14.19
C LEU A 126 -3.31 -10.85 -15.53
N TYR A 127 -2.50 -10.31 -16.45
CA TYR A 127 -2.34 -10.89 -17.77
C TYR A 127 -1.54 -12.21 -17.74
N PRO A 128 -1.86 -13.19 -18.60
CA PRO A 128 -1.13 -14.47 -18.64
C PRO A 128 0.36 -14.29 -18.95
N VAL A 129 0.71 -13.35 -19.85
CA VAL A 129 2.09 -12.99 -20.17
C VAL A 129 2.59 -11.99 -19.14
N ARG A 130 3.60 -12.37 -18.37
CA ARG A 130 4.09 -11.62 -17.20
C ARG A 130 5.29 -10.71 -17.50
N ASP A 131 5.71 -10.58 -18.75
CA ASP A 131 6.92 -9.82 -19.11
C ASP A 131 6.78 -8.34 -18.72
N GLU A 132 5.65 -7.72 -19.04
CA GLU A 132 5.37 -6.33 -18.66
C GLU A 132 5.30 -6.16 -17.13
N PHE A 133 4.63 -7.08 -16.43
CA PHE A 133 4.60 -7.07 -14.98
C PHE A 133 6.01 -7.10 -14.38
N MET A 134 6.83 -8.05 -14.84
CA MET A 134 8.22 -8.17 -14.37
C MET A 134 9.07 -6.97 -14.74
N ALA A 135 8.84 -6.37 -15.91
CA ALA A 135 9.55 -5.16 -16.34
C ALA A 135 9.23 -3.98 -15.40
N GLN A 136 7.97 -3.76 -15.12
CA GLN A 136 7.55 -2.69 -14.20
C GLN A 136 8.10 -2.88 -12.77
N VAL A 137 8.11 -4.11 -12.27
CA VAL A 137 8.68 -4.41 -10.94
C VAL A 137 10.18 -4.13 -10.92
N ARG A 138 10.93 -4.49 -11.98
CA ARG A 138 12.37 -4.16 -12.06
C ARG A 138 12.61 -2.65 -12.12
N MET A 139 11.84 -1.93 -12.92
CA MET A 139 11.91 -0.46 -12.98
C MET A 139 11.68 0.17 -11.61
N HIS A 140 10.69 -0.33 -10.87
CA HIS A 140 10.39 0.17 -9.54
C HIS A 140 11.53 -0.13 -8.55
N ARG A 141 12.08 -1.33 -8.56
CA ARG A 141 13.22 -1.72 -7.72
C ARG A 141 14.45 -0.83 -7.96
N GLU A 142 14.76 -0.55 -9.22
CA GLU A 142 15.84 0.37 -9.58
C GLU A 142 15.58 1.77 -9.03
N LEU A 143 14.36 2.29 -9.20
CA LEU A 143 13.97 3.59 -8.66
C LEU A 143 14.09 3.65 -7.12
N MET A 144 13.65 2.61 -6.41
CA MET A 144 13.78 2.54 -4.95
C MET A 144 15.23 2.53 -4.49
N LYS A 145 16.09 1.84 -5.22
CA LYS A 145 17.53 1.84 -4.96
C LYS A 145 18.17 3.21 -5.21
N ASP A 146 17.80 3.87 -6.29
CA ASP A 146 18.36 5.17 -6.66
C ASP A 146 17.91 6.29 -5.71
N LEU A 147 16.62 6.34 -5.37
CA LEU A 147 16.05 7.42 -4.56
C LEU A 147 16.23 7.23 -3.05
N PHE A 148 16.14 5.99 -2.56
CA PHE A 148 16.08 5.67 -1.13
C PHE A 148 17.19 4.74 -0.65
N HIS A 149 18.09 4.30 -1.55
CA HIS A 149 19.10 3.28 -1.26
C HIS A 149 18.51 2.01 -0.63
N SER A 150 17.29 1.67 -1.03
CA SER A 150 16.51 0.56 -0.50
C SER A 150 16.50 -0.61 -1.45
N GLU A 151 16.61 -1.82 -0.90
CA GLU A 151 16.39 -3.08 -1.61
C GLU A 151 15.17 -3.78 -0.98
N PRO A 152 13.95 -3.55 -1.49
CA PRO A 152 12.72 -4.06 -0.89
C PRO A 152 12.72 -5.60 -0.83
N VAL A 153 12.38 -6.14 0.33
CA VAL A 153 12.23 -7.59 0.58
C VAL A 153 10.78 -8.02 0.43
N ALA A 154 9.85 -7.11 0.66
CA ALA A 154 8.41 -7.35 0.59
C ALA A 154 7.80 -6.67 -0.65
N PHE A 155 6.74 -7.29 -1.15
CA PHE A 155 6.08 -6.90 -2.39
C PHE A 155 4.58 -6.66 -2.17
N GLU A 156 4.07 -5.58 -2.76
CA GLU A 156 2.64 -5.32 -2.92
C GLU A 156 2.29 -5.31 -4.40
N ASN A 157 1.37 -6.16 -4.84
CA ASN A 157 0.81 -5.99 -6.17
C ASN A 157 -0.27 -4.90 -6.16
N THR A 158 -0.45 -4.23 -7.29
CA THR A 158 -1.54 -3.26 -7.52
C THR A 158 -2.83 -3.76 -6.88
N GLU A 159 -3.43 -2.91 -6.02
CA GLU A 159 -4.70 -3.18 -5.35
C GLU A 159 -4.74 -4.51 -4.56
N LEU A 160 -3.60 -4.92 -4.01
CA LEU A 160 -3.40 -6.19 -3.30
C LEU A 160 -3.82 -7.44 -4.12
N LEU A 161 -3.78 -7.35 -5.44
CA LEU A 161 -4.10 -8.45 -6.35
C LEU A 161 -3.20 -9.65 -6.08
N TYR A 162 -3.83 -10.78 -5.76
CA TYR A 162 -3.13 -12.00 -5.41
C TYR A 162 -3.82 -13.25 -5.96
N ASN A 163 -3.04 -14.12 -6.53
CA ASN A 163 -3.32 -15.53 -6.79
C ASN A 163 -2.01 -16.33 -6.82
N ASN A 164 -2.11 -17.66 -6.91
CA ASN A 164 -0.93 -18.53 -6.91
C ASN A 164 0.02 -18.28 -8.08
N ALA A 165 -0.48 -17.85 -9.24
CA ALA A 165 0.37 -17.56 -10.41
C ALA A 165 1.20 -16.30 -10.21
N ILE A 166 0.58 -15.23 -9.69
CA ILE A 166 1.28 -14.00 -9.29
C ILE A 166 2.34 -14.32 -8.22
N ALA A 167 1.96 -15.07 -7.20
CA ALA A 167 2.87 -15.47 -6.12
C ALA A 167 4.11 -16.19 -6.64
N ARG A 168 3.96 -17.15 -7.57
CA ARG A 168 5.10 -17.85 -8.18
C ARG A 168 6.04 -16.93 -8.95
N VAL A 169 5.52 -15.91 -9.62
CA VAL A 169 6.37 -14.92 -10.31
C VAL A 169 7.15 -14.08 -9.30
N VAL A 170 6.48 -13.59 -8.27
CA VAL A 170 7.09 -12.79 -7.19
C VAL A 170 8.16 -13.59 -6.43
N ASP A 171 7.91 -14.88 -6.15
CA ASP A 171 8.89 -15.80 -5.54
C ASP A 171 10.15 -15.95 -6.41
N LYS A 172 9.97 -16.14 -7.73
CA LYS A 172 11.08 -16.21 -8.69
C LYS A 172 11.87 -14.91 -8.82
N MET A 173 11.23 -13.76 -8.58
CA MET A 173 11.89 -12.47 -8.53
C MET A 173 12.67 -12.22 -7.24
N GLY A 174 12.59 -13.13 -6.26
CA GLY A 174 13.43 -13.17 -5.06
C GLY A 174 12.84 -12.46 -3.84
N TYR A 175 11.55 -12.09 -3.85
CA TYR A 175 10.93 -11.47 -2.68
C TYR A 175 10.69 -12.48 -1.54
N GLY A 176 10.78 -11.96 -0.31
CA GLY A 176 10.52 -12.74 0.90
C GLY A 176 9.06 -12.76 1.32
N ALA A 177 8.31 -11.72 1.00
CA ALA A 177 6.88 -11.62 1.28
C ALA A 177 6.09 -10.94 0.17
N ILE A 178 4.79 -11.29 0.11
CA ILE A 178 3.77 -10.60 -0.67
C ILE A 178 2.59 -10.26 0.24
N PHE A 179 2.00 -9.08 0.05
CA PHE A 179 0.79 -8.67 0.74
C PHE A 179 -0.45 -8.98 -0.07
N THR A 180 -1.52 -9.35 0.62
CA THR A 180 -2.86 -9.47 0.04
C THR A 180 -3.95 -9.25 1.08
N GLU A 181 -5.21 -9.27 0.66
CA GLU A 181 -6.37 -9.04 1.52
C GLU A 181 -6.70 -10.27 2.39
N GLY A 182 -6.93 -10.05 3.69
CA GLY A 182 -7.21 -11.12 4.67
C GLY A 182 -8.68 -11.49 4.78
N ILE A 183 -9.29 -11.98 3.71
CA ILE A 183 -10.72 -12.33 3.65
C ILE A 183 -11.00 -13.77 4.01
N ASP A 184 -12.21 -14.03 4.54
CA ASP A 184 -12.63 -15.33 5.02
C ASP A 184 -12.57 -16.43 3.94
N ARG A 185 -12.84 -16.06 2.66
CA ARG A 185 -12.80 -16.99 1.52
C ARG A 185 -11.45 -17.70 1.38
N ILE A 186 -10.34 -16.99 1.57
CA ILE A 186 -8.99 -17.56 1.47
C ILE A 186 -8.47 -18.07 2.82
N LEU A 187 -8.93 -17.46 3.90
CA LEU A 187 -8.54 -17.85 5.27
C LEU A 187 -9.21 -19.14 5.73
N LYS A 188 -10.42 -19.46 5.26
CA LYS A 188 -11.16 -20.67 5.61
C LYS A 188 -11.25 -20.88 7.13
N GLY A 189 -11.64 -19.80 7.84
CA GLY A 189 -11.77 -19.77 9.30
C GLY A 189 -10.47 -19.51 10.08
N ARG A 190 -9.33 -19.33 9.40
CA ARG A 190 -8.07 -18.93 10.04
C ARG A 190 -8.00 -17.41 10.26
N SER A 191 -7.10 -16.98 11.12
CA SER A 191 -6.88 -15.55 11.38
C SER A 191 -5.94 -14.92 10.33
N PRO A 192 -6.17 -13.65 9.89
CA PRO A 192 -5.22 -12.93 9.05
C PRO A 192 -3.93 -12.51 9.79
N ASN A 193 -3.89 -12.70 11.11
CA ASN A 193 -2.83 -12.15 11.96
C ASN A 193 -1.66 -13.12 12.17
N TYR A 194 -1.37 -13.92 11.17
CA TYR A 194 -0.24 -14.86 11.14
C TYR A 194 0.49 -14.77 9.80
N VAL A 195 1.74 -15.20 9.80
CA VAL A 195 2.52 -15.38 8.58
C VAL A 195 2.12 -16.69 7.91
N TYR A 196 1.85 -16.65 6.61
CA TYR A 196 1.52 -17.82 5.82
C TYR A 196 2.57 -18.07 4.74
N LYS A 197 2.61 -19.28 4.19
CA LYS A 197 3.38 -19.60 2.99
C LYS A 197 2.50 -19.43 1.74
N ALA A 198 3.05 -18.92 0.65
CA ALA A 198 2.36 -18.88 -0.63
C ALA A 198 2.35 -20.27 -1.27
N LYS A 199 1.20 -20.74 -1.75
CA LYS A 199 1.05 -22.05 -2.41
C LYS A 199 1.94 -22.20 -3.63
N GLY A 200 2.72 -23.29 -3.65
CA GLY A 200 3.62 -23.62 -4.75
C GLY A 200 4.83 -22.68 -4.88
N CYS A 201 5.20 -21.97 -3.81
CA CYS A 201 6.40 -21.15 -3.72
C CYS A 201 7.39 -21.76 -2.72
N ASP A 202 8.68 -21.55 -2.95
CA ASP A 202 9.71 -22.12 -2.07
C ASP A 202 9.93 -21.25 -0.83
N ARG A 203 10.02 -19.92 -0.99
CA ARG A 203 10.41 -18.97 0.05
C ARG A 203 9.36 -17.91 0.35
N LEU A 204 8.52 -17.57 -0.63
CA LEU A 204 7.58 -16.48 -0.52
C LEU A 204 6.56 -16.73 0.59
N ARG A 205 6.43 -15.76 1.49
CA ARG A 205 5.42 -15.72 2.54
C ARG A 205 4.32 -14.74 2.19
N VAL A 206 3.15 -14.97 2.74
CA VAL A 206 1.98 -14.11 2.56
C VAL A 206 1.68 -13.41 3.88
N LEU A 207 1.65 -12.10 3.85
CA LEU A 207 1.21 -11.24 4.93
C LEU A 207 -0.16 -10.69 4.56
N LEU A 208 -1.13 -10.83 5.46
CA LEU A 208 -2.53 -10.55 5.16
C LEU A 208 -2.97 -9.25 5.82
N ARG A 209 -3.52 -8.34 5.03
CA ARG A 209 -4.15 -7.13 5.54
C ARG A 209 -5.30 -7.51 6.46
N ASN A 210 -5.30 -7.02 7.68
CA ASN A 210 -6.47 -7.09 8.55
C ASN A 210 -7.47 -6.05 8.09
N PHE A 211 -8.36 -6.44 7.17
CA PHE A 211 -9.25 -5.50 6.51
C PHE A 211 -10.24 -4.87 7.49
N LYS A 212 -10.71 -5.62 8.50
CA LYS A 212 -11.69 -5.10 9.47
C LYS A 212 -11.10 -3.91 10.23
N LEU A 213 -9.94 -4.09 10.84
CA LEU A 213 -9.25 -3.02 11.58
C LEU A 213 -8.77 -1.90 10.65
N THR A 214 -8.29 -2.22 9.45
CA THR A 214 -7.86 -1.18 8.51
C THR A 214 -9.04 -0.35 8.02
N ASP A 215 -10.16 -0.98 7.68
CA ASP A 215 -11.36 -0.30 7.17
C ASP A 215 -12.03 0.58 8.24
N ASP A 216 -11.84 0.28 9.53
CA ASP A 216 -12.29 1.13 10.63
C ASP A 216 -11.60 2.51 10.58
N VAL A 217 -10.31 2.54 10.25
CA VAL A 217 -9.56 3.79 10.06
C VAL A 217 -9.81 4.38 8.68
N ALA A 218 -9.74 3.56 7.62
CA ALA A 218 -9.77 4.05 6.24
C ALA A 218 -11.14 4.56 5.78
N PHE A 219 -12.23 3.98 6.28
CA PHE A 219 -13.58 4.29 5.79
C PHE A 219 -14.53 4.76 6.90
N ARG A 220 -14.40 4.27 8.13
CA ARG A 220 -15.38 4.53 9.21
C ARG A 220 -15.00 5.69 10.11
N PHE A 221 -13.74 6.13 10.11
CA PHE A 221 -13.21 7.15 11.03
C PHE A 221 -14.09 8.39 11.14
N SER A 222 -14.60 8.91 10.00
CA SER A 222 -15.45 10.12 9.96
C SER A 222 -16.94 9.82 10.00
N VAL A 223 -17.37 8.55 10.06
CA VAL A 223 -18.78 8.15 9.98
C VAL A 223 -19.43 8.25 11.36
N ARG A 224 -20.10 9.37 11.62
CA ARG A 224 -20.73 9.66 12.93
C ARG A 224 -21.86 8.68 13.32
N SER A 225 -22.46 8.00 12.35
CA SER A 225 -23.50 6.99 12.59
C SER A 225 -22.94 5.60 12.89
N TRP A 226 -21.62 5.42 12.80
CA TRP A 226 -20.98 4.17 13.17
C TRP A 226 -21.02 3.97 14.69
N SER A 227 -21.37 2.77 15.16
CA SER A 227 -21.54 2.44 16.59
C SER A 227 -20.31 2.72 17.43
N ASP A 228 -19.11 2.60 16.85
CA ASP A 228 -17.85 2.80 17.50
C ASP A 228 -17.27 4.21 17.29
N TRP A 229 -18.03 5.12 16.68
CA TRP A 229 -17.58 6.51 16.59
C TRP A 229 -17.67 7.21 17.96
N PRO A 230 -16.72 8.10 18.35
CA PRO A 230 -15.47 8.40 17.63
C PRO A 230 -14.41 7.31 17.82
N LEU A 231 -13.62 7.06 16.76
CA LEU A 231 -12.46 6.21 16.86
C LEU A 231 -11.26 7.00 17.37
N THR A 232 -10.90 6.77 18.62
CA THR A 232 -9.74 7.39 19.28
C THR A 232 -8.52 6.46 19.23
N ALA A 233 -7.32 7.02 19.38
CA ALA A 233 -6.07 6.25 19.30
C ALA A 233 -5.94 5.21 20.42
N ASP A 234 -6.38 5.53 21.63
CA ASP A 234 -6.42 4.62 22.78
C ASP A 234 -7.37 3.45 22.53
N LYS A 235 -8.61 3.73 22.12
CA LYS A 235 -9.60 2.70 21.77
C LYS A 235 -9.07 1.76 20.67
N TYR A 236 -8.44 2.30 19.66
CA TYR A 236 -7.89 1.49 18.58
C TYR A 236 -6.67 0.67 19.02
N ALA A 237 -5.82 1.23 19.90
CA ALA A 237 -4.71 0.50 20.50
C ALA A 237 -5.19 -0.66 21.39
N ASP A 238 -6.28 -0.48 22.13
CA ASP A 238 -6.93 -1.55 22.92
C ASP A 238 -7.43 -2.68 22.01
N TRP A 239 -8.02 -2.36 20.87
CA TRP A 239 -8.44 -3.36 19.88
C TRP A 239 -7.25 -4.13 19.32
N LEU A 240 -6.17 -3.43 18.96
CA LEU A 240 -4.94 -4.07 18.48
C LEU A 240 -4.33 -4.98 19.56
N ALA A 241 -4.30 -4.53 20.81
CA ALA A 241 -3.77 -5.29 21.94
C ALA A 241 -4.60 -6.55 22.27
N SER A 242 -5.91 -6.49 22.01
CA SER A 242 -6.83 -7.62 22.19
C SER A 242 -6.80 -8.62 21.03
N THR A 243 -6.11 -8.30 19.94
CA THR A 243 -6.04 -9.12 18.74
C THR A 243 -5.14 -10.34 18.99
N GLN A 244 -5.67 -11.53 18.67
CA GLN A 244 -4.88 -12.76 18.71
C GLN A 244 -4.06 -12.93 17.44
N GLY A 245 -2.81 -13.35 17.59
CA GLY A 245 -1.91 -13.61 16.47
C GLY A 245 -0.46 -13.26 16.78
N GLU A 246 0.37 -13.30 15.76
CA GLU A 246 1.80 -12.98 15.81
C GLU A 246 2.10 -11.63 15.18
N CYS A 247 1.35 -11.27 14.13
CA CYS A 247 1.50 -9.98 13.44
C CYS A 247 0.15 -9.49 12.92
N VAL A 248 -0.11 -8.19 13.06
CA VAL A 248 -1.31 -7.53 12.54
C VAL A 248 -0.88 -6.52 11.48
N THR A 249 -1.41 -6.65 10.27
CA THR A 249 -1.13 -5.72 9.16
C THR A 249 -2.26 -4.72 9.00
N ILE A 250 -1.97 -3.46 9.26
CA ILE A 250 -2.83 -2.30 8.99
C ILE A 250 -2.27 -1.61 7.76
N PHE A 251 -3.03 -1.65 6.67
CA PHE A 251 -2.56 -1.22 5.35
C PHE A 251 -3.63 -0.34 4.67
N PRO A 252 -3.76 0.93 5.04
CA PRO A 252 -4.62 1.91 4.36
C PRO A 252 -3.88 2.61 3.23
N ASP A 253 -4.64 3.29 2.35
CA ASP A 253 -4.10 4.36 1.55
C ASP A 253 -3.58 5.48 2.46
N TYR A 254 -2.45 6.07 2.11
CA TYR A 254 -1.86 7.15 2.90
C TYR A 254 -2.75 8.40 2.87
N GLU A 255 -3.47 8.59 1.78
CA GLU A 255 -4.48 9.62 1.58
C GLU A 255 -5.62 9.59 2.61
N THR A 256 -5.78 8.49 3.34
CA THR A 256 -6.63 8.39 4.52
C THR A 256 -6.37 9.54 5.51
N PHE A 257 -5.09 9.94 5.65
CA PHE A 257 -4.63 10.90 6.65
C PHE A 257 -4.59 12.33 6.14
N GLY A 258 -5.71 12.85 5.65
CA GLY A 258 -5.89 14.26 5.28
C GLY A 258 -6.66 14.51 3.99
N GLU A 259 -6.78 13.50 3.10
CA GLU A 259 -7.53 13.63 1.85
C GLU A 259 -8.85 12.87 1.89
N HIS A 260 -8.87 11.59 2.33
CA HIS A 260 -10.11 10.84 2.53
C HIS A 260 -10.84 11.26 3.81
N HIS A 261 -10.10 11.44 4.88
CA HIS A 261 -10.58 12.09 6.10
C HIS A 261 -9.84 13.42 6.26
N TRP A 262 -10.58 14.51 6.22
CA TRP A 262 -9.99 15.85 6.28
C TRP A 262 -9.36 16.11 7.66
N PRO A 263 -8.37 17.01 7.76
CA PRO A 263 -7.69 17.31 9.03
C PRO A 263 -8.64 17.65 10.19
N GLU A 264 -9.76 18.33 9.87
CA GLU A 264 -10.78 18.74 10.84
C GLU A 264 -11.52 17.56 11.51
N THR A 265 -11.40 16.36 10.95
CA THR A 265 -11.95 15.14 11.57
C THR A 265 -11.12 14.64 12.74
N GLY A 266 -9.90 15.17 12.94
CA GLY A 266 -8.96 14.71 13.95
C GLY A 266 -8.07 13.54 13.49
N ILE A 267 -8.06 13.21 12.19
CA ILE A 267 -7.29 12.07 11.67
C ILE A 267 -5.77 12.22 11.88
N HIS A 268 -5.25 13.45 11.83
CA HIS A 268 -3.84 13.72 12.13
C HIS A 268 -3.54 13.53 13.63
N ASP A 269 -4.44 13.93 14.51
CA ASP A 269 -4.29 13.69 15.95
C ASP A 269 -4.34 12.19 16.26
N PHE A 270 -5.21 11.45 15.55
CA PHE A 270 -5.22 10.00 15.64
C PHE A 270 -3.87 9.41 15.23
N LEU A 271 -3.31 9.78 14.07
CA LEU A 271 -2.00 9.30 13.60
C LEU A 271 -0.88 9.64 14.59
N LYS A 272 -0.90 10.87 15.14
CA LYS A 272 0.09 11.36 16.11
C LYS A 272 0.05 10.60 17.43
N ASN A 273 -1.15 10.25 17.91
CA ASN A 273 -1.31 9.61 19.20
C ASN A 273 -1.25 8.07 19.13
N LEU A 274 -1.54 7.47 18.00
CA LEU A 274 -1.62 6.02 17.85
C LEU A 274 -0.35 5.28 18.32
N PRO A 275 0.88 5.65 17.92
CA PRO A 275 2.07 4.98 18.43
C PRO A 275 2.28 5.15 19.95
N LEU A 276 1.85 6.29 20.51
CA LEU A 276 1.94 6.56 21.94
C LEU A 276 1.04 5.60 22.73
N GLU A 277 -0.18 5.39 22.24
CA GLU A 277 -1.13 4.48 22.87
C GLU A 277 -0.70 3.00 22.67
N ILE A 278 -0.24 2.62 21.48
CA ILE A 278 0.32 1.28 21.22
C ILE A 278 1.42 0.93 22.22
N PHE A 279 2.30 1.87 22.54
CA PHE A 279 3.45 1.61 23.43
C PHE A 279 3.09 1.45 24.90
N LYS A 280 1.89 1.82 25.32
CA LYS A 280 1.36 1.52 26.66
C LYS A 280 1.07 0.02 26.84
N HIS A 281 0.83 -0.71 25.74
CA HIS A 281 0.57 -2.15 25.77
C HIS A 281 1.89 -2.93 25.64
N GLU A 282 2.24 -3.72 26.68
CA GLU A 282 3.49 -4.51 26.66
C GLU A 282 3.50 -5.60 25.58
N ASN A 283 2.32 -6.10 25.19
CA ASN A 283 2.15 -7.12 24.18
C ASN A 283 2.15 -6.61 22.75
N LEU A 284 2.31 -5.30 22.50
CA LEU A 284 2.39 -4.71 21.18
C LEU A 284 3.77 -4.16 20.87
N SER A 285 4.22 -4.32 19.64
CA SER A 285 5.39 -3.62 19.07
C SER A 285 5.12 -3.22 17.62
N MET A 286 5.73 -2.14 17.15
CA MET A 286 5.71 -1.77 15.74
C MET A 286 6.91 -2.39 15.04
N SER A 287 6.70 -3.04 13.91
CA SER A 287 7.72 -3.79 13.18
C SER A 287 7.61 -3.55 11.68
N THR A 288 8.69 -3.82 10.97
CA THR A 288 8.71 -3.81 9.51
C THR A 288 8.50 -5.23 8.96
N PRO A 289 8.12 -5.37 7.67
CA PRO A 289 7.99 -6.68 7.03
C PRO A 289 9.21 -7.59 7.21
N SER A 290 10.41 -7.06 6.99
CA SER A 290 11.67 -7.82 7.17
C SER A 290 11.83 -8.35 8.58
N GLU A 291 11.46 -7.57 9.59
CA GLU A 291 11.52 -8.00 10.99
C GLU A 291 10.50 -9.09 11.31
N VAL A 292 9.26 -8.96 10.80
CA VAL A 292 8.23 -9.98 10.96
C VAL A 292 8.68 -11.29 10.30
N LEU A 293 9.24 -11.22 9.10
CA LEU A 293 9.77 -12.40 8.40
C LEU A 293 10.93 -13.07 9.15
N SER A 294 11.74 -12.31 9.88
CA SER A 294 12.84 -12.85 10.68
C SER A 294 12.38 -13.51 11.97
N LYS A 295 11.30 -13.01 12.58
CA LYS A 295 10.80 -13.45 13.90
C LYS A 295 9.82 -14.64 13.80
N HIS A 296 8.96 -14.64 12.77
CA HIS A 296 7.82 -15.55 12.71
C HIS A 296 7.97 -16.58 11.58
N ARG A 297 7.55 -17.80 11.86
CA ARG A 297 7.46 -18.88 10.87
C ARG A 297 6.07 -18.92 10.27
N SER A 298 5.95 -19.48 9.06
CA SER A 298 4.64 -19.70 8.44
C SER A 298 3.84 -20.74 9.22
N THR A 299 2.58 -20.41 9.56
CA THR A 299 1.65 -21.28 10.31
C THR A 299 0.76 -22.12 9.42
N GLY A 300 0.79 -21.88 8.10
CA GLY A 300 -0.02 -22.59 7.11
C GLY A 300 0.23 -22.03 5.72
N GLU A 301 -0.64 -22.38 4.78
CA GLU A 301 -0.49 -22.02 3.38
C GLU A 301 -1.72 -21.24 2.89
N ILE A 302 -1.51 -20.21 2.08
CA ILE A 302 -2.56 -19.49 1.33
C ILE A 302 -2.59 -20.05 -0.07
N ASP A 303 -3.75 -20.57 -0.45
CA ASP A 303 -4.03 -21.20 -1.72
C ASP A 303 -5.18 -20.45 -2.41
N VAL A 304 -4.87 -19.76 -3.52
CA VAL A 304 -5.80 -18.93 -4.30
C VAL A 304 -5.65 -19.25 -5.77
N GLU A 305 -6.67 -19.88 -6.33
CA GLU A 305 -6.69 -20.23 -7.76
C GLU A 305 -6.70 -18.98 -8.65
N GLU A 306 -6.11 -19.07 -9.83
CA GLU A 306 -6.00 -17.96 -10.78
C GLU A 306 -7.37 -17.62 -11.39
N LEU A 307 -8.09 -18.63 -11.86
CA LEU A 307 -9.40 -18.46 -12.49
C LEU A 307 -10.50 -18.32 -11.43
N GLY A 308 -11.12 -17.14 -11.35
CA GLY A 308 -12.23 -16.86 -10.45
C GLY A 308 -11.86 -16.75 -8.97
N GLY A 309 -10.60 -17.01 -8.60
CA GLY A 309 -10.15 -16.97 -7.22
C GLY A 309 -9.38 -15.71 -6.83
N THR A 310 -8.83 -14.96 -7.80
CA THR A 310 -7.98 -13.80 -7.55
C THR A 310 -8.59 -12.83 -6.53
N VAL A 311 -7.78 -12.46 -5.56
CA VAL A 311 -8.16 -11.57 -4.45
C VAL A 311 -7.67 -10.16 -4.75
N SER A 312 -8.44 -9.17 -4.30
CA SER A 312 -8.09 -7.76 -4.31
C SER A 312 -8.79 -7.06 -3.13
N TRP A 313 -8.40 -5.84 -2.83
CA TRP A 313 -9.12 -4.99 -1.86
C TRP A 313 -10.10 -4.01 -2.51
N ALA A 314 -10.08 -3.88 -3.84
CA ALA A 314 -10.62 -2.74 -4.59
C ALA A 314 -12.15 -2.62 -4.59
N ASP A 315 -12.88 -3.64 -4.25
CA ASP A 315 -14.32 -3.58 -4.16
C ASP A 315 -14.89 -4.37 -2.97
N ILE A 316 -16.22 -4.34 -2.85
CA ILE A 316 -16.92 -5.00 -1.74
C ILE A 316 -16.79 -6.53 -1.80
N ASN A 317 -16.66 -7.11 -3.00
CA ASN A 317 -16.50 -8.55 -3.21
C ASN A 317 -15.07 -9.03 -2.95
N ARG A 318 -14.13 -8.11 -2.84
CA ARG A 318 -12.70 -8.39 -2.65
C ARG A 318 -12.14 -9.33 -3.72
N ASP A 319 -12.52 -9.10 -4.99
CA ASP A 319 -12.08 -9.84 -6.15
C ASP A 319 -11.73 -8.89 -7.33
N THR A 320 -11.75 -9.39 -8.56
CA THR A 320 -11.42 -8.61 -9.76
C THR A 320 -12.62 -7.95 -10.42
N SER A 321 -13.82 -8.04 -9.86
CA SER A 321 -15.05 -7.52 -10.47
C SER A 321 -15.04 -6.00 -10.64
N GLY A 322 -14.31 -5.26 -9.85
CA GLY A 322 -14.10 -3.83 -10.03
C GLY A 322 -13.48 -3.46 -11.38
N TRP A 323 -12.68 -4.34 -11.98
CA TRP A 323 -12.02 -4.10 -13.28
C TRP A 323 -12.50 -5.03 -14.39
N LEU A 324 -13.03 -6.20 -14.06
CA LEU A 324 -13.44 -7.25 -15.00
C LEU A 324 -14.95 -7.54 -14.86
N GLY A 325 -15.74 -6.51 -14.53
CA GLY A 325 -17.16 -6.64 -14.24
C GLY A 325 -18.07 -6.78 -15.46
N ASN A 326 -17.56 -6.62 -16.69
CA ASN A 326 -18.35 -6.74 -17.91
C ASN A 326 -17.65 -7.57 -18.99
N THR A 327 -18.42 -8.01 -19.99
CA THR A 327 -17.95 -8.89 -21.07
C THR A 327 -16.78 -8.28 -21.87
N MET A 328 -16.78 -6.97 -22.09
CA MET A 328 -15.71 -6.29 -22.83
C MET A 328 -14.39 -6.31 -22.03
N GLN A 329 -14.45 -6.04 -20.74
CA GLN A 329 -13.29 -6.10 -19.86
C GLN A 329 -12.72 -7.52 -19.80
N TRP A 330 -13.58 -8.54 -19.71
CA TRP A 330 -13.18 -9.93 -19.75
C TRP A 330 -12.52 -10.32 -21.08
N ALA A 331 -13.05 -9.84 -22.22
CA ALA A 331 -12.48 -10.12 -23.54
C ALA A 331 -11.07 -9.51 -23.73
N TYR A 332 -10.74 -8.46 -23.01
CA TYR A 332 -9.38 -7.91 -22.99
C TYR A 332 -8.41 -8.72 -22.10
N TYR A 333 -8.94 -9.46 -21.14
CA TYR A 333 -8.15 -10.26 -20.23
C TYR A 333 -7.81 -11.65 -20.80
N THR A 334 -8.68 -12.23 -21.61
CA THR A 334 -8.51 -13.56 -22.21
C THR A 334 -7.82 -13.49 -23.57
#